data_03457364bf0fd33562f337ad2dd02dae
#
_entry.id   03457364bf0fd33562f337ad2dd02dae
#
_cell.length_a   1.000
_cell.length_b   1.000
_cell.length_c   1.000
_cell.angle_alpha   90.00
_cell.angle_beta   90.00
_cell.angle_gamma   90.00
#
_symmetry.space_group_name_H-M   'P 1'
#
loop_
_entity.id
_entity.type
_entity.pdbx_description
1 polymer ?
#
loop_
_entity_poly.entity_id
_entity_poly.type
_entity_poly.pdbx_seq_one_letter_code
_entity_poly.pdbx_strand_id
1 'polypeptide(L)'
;YLMKKKFFRVFADLRFSIFILLLISFCSIAGTIIEQDQPLEIYKINYPLTNPLFGFLSWDRILQFGLDHVYKTWWFLTLIFLFGCSLMLCSLLQQLPALKIARRCQFFRTTSSFYRLKISTILNNFSLNKILSRITEQQYSVFQQKNIAYCYKGLVGRIAPIIVHLSMILILLGTVIGSLFGFKAQEIIPKTENFHTQNILTTGPASIIPPTSGRINDFWITYTKSKTISQFYSDLSILDAEGNLSLIHI
;
A
#
# COMPACT_ATOMS: atom_id res chain seq x y z
N TYR A 1 28.07 5.54 17.88
CA TYR A 1 26.83 4.83 18.30
C TYR A 1 25.66 5.81 18.48
N LEU A 2 25.88 7.00 19.05
CA LEU A 2 24.87 8.05 19.28
C LEU A 2 24.32 8.67 17.95
N MET A 3 25.17 8.83 16.93
CA MET A 3 24.75 9.35 15.62
C MET A 3 23.81 8.39 14.90
N LYS A 4 24.08 7.08 14.92
CA LYS A 4 23.18 6.07 14.34
C LYS A 4 21.79 6.10 14.99
N LYS A 5 21.70 6.23 16.32
CA LYS A 5 20.40 6.35 17.02
C LYS A 5 19.62 7.62 16.66
N LYS A 6 20.29 8.75 16.43
CA LYS A 6 19.62 9.99 16.00
C LYS A 6 19.07 9.85 14.58
N PHE A 7 19.85 9.27 13.65
CA PHE A 7 19.45 9.02 12.27
C PHE A 7 18.17 8.17 12.19
N PHE A 8 18.15 7.00 12.84
CA PHE A 8 16.96 6.14 12.86
C PHE A 8 15.73 6.79 13.50
N ARG A 9 15.92 7.71 14.45
CA ARG A 9 14.79 8.47 15.04
C ARG A 9 14.16 9.46 14.06
N VAL A 10 14.94 10.07 13.17
CA VAL A 10 14.40 10.97 12.14
C VAL A 10 13.51 10.20 11.18
N PHE A 11 13.94 9.02 10.72
CA PHE A 11 13.13 8.16 9.85
C PHE A 11 11.89 7.57 10.53
N ALA A 12 11.92 7.40 11.85
CA ALA A 12 10.77 6.97 12.64
C ALA A 12 9.86 8.13 13.06
N ASP A 13 10.19 9.39 12.71
CA ASP A 13 9.38 10.56 13.02
C ASP A 13 8.16 10.61 12.10
N LEU A 14 6.98 10.78 12.71
CA LEU A 14 5.71 10.93 12.00
C LEU A 14 5.73 12.09 10.99
N ARG A 15 6.39 13.18 11.31
CA ARG A 15 6.50 14.36 10.43
C ARG A 15 7.24 14.03 9.15
N PHE A 16 8.32 13.26 9.24
CA PHE A 16 9.08 12.81 8.09
C PHE A 16 8.26 11.87 7.20
N SER A 17 7.54 10.91 7.80
CA SER A 17 6.65 10.00 7.08
C SER A 17 5.54 10.74 6.33
N ILE A 18 4.91 11.72 6.99
CA ILE A 18 3.85 12.56 6.38
C ILE A 18 4.42 13.36 5.21
N PHE A 19 5.60 13.97 5.37
CA PHE A 19 6.24 14.74 4.29
C PHE A 19 6.51 13.88 3.05
N ILE A 20 7.09 12.68 3.23
CA ILE A 20 7.33 11.77 2.09
C ILE A 20 6.00 11.33 1.46
N LEU A 21 4.98 11.02 2.27
CA LEU A 21 3.66 10.64 1.76
C LEU A 21 3.03 11.74 0.92
N LEU A 22 3.11 12.99 1.36
CA LEU A 22 2.63 14.14 0.58
C LEU A 22 3.40 14.30 -0.72
N LEU A 23 4.71 14.09 -0.71
CA LEU A 23 5.55 14.16 -1.91
C LEU A 23 5.18 13.03 -2.91
N ILE A 24 5.01 11.79 -2.43
CA ILE A 24 4.53 10.68 -3.24
C ILE A 24 3.15 10.99 -3.83
N SER A 25 2.23 11.54 -3.02
CA SER A 25 0.89 11.92 -3.49
C SER A 25 0.95 12.97 -4.58
N PHE A 26 1.79 13.99 -4.43
CA PHE A 26 2.00 15.02 -5.45
C PHE A 26 2.56 14.44 -6.75
N CYS A 27 3.56 13.57 -6.67
CA CYS A 27 4.11 12.89 -7.84
C CYS A 27 3.07 11.97 -8.51
N SER A 28 2.22 11.30 -7.71
CA SER A 28 1.14 10.45 -8.23
C SER A 28 0.06 11.26 -8.95
N ILE A 29 -0.26 12.46 -8.48
CA ILE A 29 -1.17 13.38 -9.18
C ILE A 29 -0.60 13.72 -10.56
N ALA A 30 0.70 14.07 -10.65
CA ALA A 30 1.35 14.33 -11.92
C ALA A 30 1.29 13.11 -12.85
N GLY A 31 1.57 11.90 -12.32
CA GLY A 31 1.48 10.65 -13.07
C GLY A 31 0.06 10.24 -13.48
N THR A 32 -0.97 10.82 -12.87
CA THR A 32 -2.38 10.60 -13.26
C THR A 32 -2.84 11.57 -14.33
N ILE A 33 -2.33 12.81 -14.32
CA ILE A 33 -2.66 13.84 -15.31
C ILE A 33 -1.99 13.54 -16.65
N ILE A 34 -0.74 13.05 -16.61
CA ILE A 34 0.03 12.70 -17.79
C ILE A 34 -0.25 11.24 -18.14
N GLU A 35 -0.65 10.98 -19.39
CA GLU A 35 -0.84 9.62 -19.88
C GLU A 35 0.46 8.82 -19.73
N GLN A 36 0.40 7.64 -19.11
CA GLN A 36 1.58 6.84 -18.82
C GLN A 36 1.82 5.80 -19.91
N ASP A 37 3.11 5.53 -20.18
CA ASP A 37 3.55 4.44 -21.08
C ASP A 37 2.97 4.55 -22.51
N GLN A 38 2.80 5.76 -23.05
CA GLN A 38 2.31 5.97 -24.42
C GLN A 38 3.47 6.13 -25.43
N PRO A 39 3.25 5.87 -26.74
CA PRO A 39 4.22 6.17 -27.78
C PRO A 39 4.60 7.65 -27.83
N LEU A 40 5.85 7.95 -28.20
CA LEU A 40 6.39 9.31 -28.27
C LEU A 40 5.54 10.27 -29.11
N GLU A 41 4.93 9.76 -30.19
CA GLU A 41 4.10 10.55 -31.10
C GLU A 41 2.87 11.14 -30.39
N ILE A 42 2.26 10.40 -29.47
CA ILE A 42 1.12 10.85 -28.69
C ILE A 42 1.53 12.03 -27.79
N TYR A 43 2.70 11.95 -27.14
CA TYR A 43 3.21 13.06 -26.32
C TYR A 43 3.49 14.31 -27.15
N LYS A 44 4.03 14.18 -28.37
CA LYS A 44 4.27 15.31 -29.28
C LYS A 44 2.97 16.00 -29.69
N ILE A 45 1.90 15.22 -29.91
CA ILE A 45 0.58 15.74 -30.29
C ILE A 45 -0.10 16.42 -29.11
N ASN A 46 -0.11 15.75 -27.95
CA ASN A 46 -0.86 16.24 -26.79
C ASN A 46 -0.14 17.37 -26.03
N TYR A 47 1.20 17.41 -26.08
CA TYR A 47 2.03 18.38 -25.34
C TYR A 47 3.03 19.11 -26.26
N PRO A 48 2.57 19.84 -27.30
CA PRO A 48 3.46 20.49 -28.26
C PRO A 48 4.30 21.58 -27.60
N LEU A 49 5.50 21.85 -28.17
CA LEU A 49 6.38 22.92 -27.70
C LEU A 49 5.77 24.33 -27.85
N THR A 50 4.88 24.50 -28.82
CA THR A 50 4.22 25.77 -29.10
C THR A 50 3.13 26.14 -28.10
N ASN A 51 2.50 25.14 -27.47
CA ASN A 51 1.45 25.33 -26.48
C ASN A 51 1.59 24.31 -25.34
N PRO A 52 2.59 24.49 -24.45
CA PRO A 52 2.84 23.54 -23.36
C PRO A 52 1.70 23.57 -22.34
N LEU A 53 1.35 22.41 -21.79
CA LEU A 53 0.37 22.28 -20.72
C LEU A 53 0.83 23.10 -19.49
N PHE A 54 -0.07 23.88 -18.90
CA PHE A 54 0.23 24.85 -17.82
C PHE A 54 1.32 25.89 -18.17
N GLY A 55 1.66 26.10 -19.45
CA GLY A 55 2.67 27.06 -19.86
C GLY A 55 4.12 26.60 -19.72
N PHE A 56 4.39 25.45 -19.09
CA PHE A 56 5.76 24.94 -18.87
C PHE A 56 5.94 23.46 -19.17
N LEU A 57 4.90 22.66 -19.30
CA LEU A 57 4.96 21.21 -19.47
C LEU A 57 4.84 20.83 -20.94
N SER A 58 5.97 20.67 -21.62
CA SER A 58 6.09 20.20 -23.01
C SER A 58 6.51 18.73 -23.04
N TRP A 59 6.30 18.05 -24.19
CA TRP A 59 6.70 16.65 -24.36
C TRP A 59 8.19 16.41 -24.04
N ASP A 60 9.07 17.35 -24.37
CA ASP A 60 10.51 17.26 -24.10
C ASP A 60 10.80 17.20 -22.59
N ARG A 61 10.16 18.07 -21.80
CA ARG A 61 10.30 18.07 -20.34
C ARG A 61 9.65 16.85 -19.70
N ILE A 62 8.53 16.38 -20.25
CA ILE A 62 7.87 15.15 -19.78
C ILE A 62 8.83 13.98 -19.85
N LEU A 63 9.51 13.80 -21.00
CA LEU A 63 10.50 12.74 -21.19
C LEU A 63 11.76 12.96 -20.35
N GLN A 64 12.26 14.19 -20.24
CA GLN A 64 13.47 14.50 -19.49
C GLN A 64 13.33 14.15 -17.99
N PHE A 65 12.17 14.40 -17.40
CA PHE A 65 11.88 14.07 -16.00
C PHE A 65 11.29 12.67 -15.79
N GLY A 66 11.04 11.92 -16.87
CA GLY A 66 10.43 10.60 -16.83
C GLY A 66 8.98 10.64 -16.39
N LEU A 67 8.26 11.74 -16.70
CA LEU A 67 6.85 11.89 -16.32
C LEU A 67 5.92 11.04 -17.19
N ASP A 68 6.41 10.52 -18.30
CA ASP A 68 5.76 9.52 -19.16
C ASP A 68 5.69 8.12 -18.53
N HIS A 69 6.56 7.84 -17.53
CA HIS A 69 6.61 6.58 -16.80
C HIS A 69 6.96 6.80 -15.31
N VAL A 70 6.30 7.75 -14.66
CA VAL A 70 6.54 8.19 -13.25
C VAL A 70 6.75 7.02 -12.31
N TYR A 71 5.88 6.03 -12.36
CA TYR A 71 5.85 4.90 -11.42
C TYR A 71 7.04 3.93 -11.55
N LYS A 72 7.82 4.05 -12.62
CA LYS A 72 9.03 3.25 -12.90
C LYS A 72 10.32 4.04 -12.75
N THR A 73 10.24 5.35 -12.53
CA THR A 73 11.41 6.20 -12.37
C THR A 73 12.18 5.87 -11.09
N TRP A 74 13.49 5.97 -11.16
CA TRP A 74 14.38 5.69 -10.04
C TRP A 74 14.11 6.60 -8.83
N TRP A 75 13.79 7.88 -9.06
CA TRP A 75 13.49 8.84 -7.99
C TRP A 75 12.16 8.53 -7.29
N PHE A 76 11.12 8.12 -8.03
CA PHE A 76 9.83 7.72 -7.46
C PHE A 76 9.97 6.41 -6.64
N LEU A 77 10.67 5.42 -7.20
CA LEU A 77 10.95 4.16 -6.48
C LEU A 77 11.78 4.40 -5.22
N THR A 78 12.71 5.37 -5.25
CA THR A 78 13.47 5.78 -4.05
C THR A 78 12.56 6.38 -2.98
N LEU A 79 11.59 7.23 -3.36
CA LEU A 79 10.60 7.78 -2.41
C LEU A 79 9.76 6.68 -1.77
N ILE A 80 9.28 5.73 -2.57
CA ILE A 80 8.53 4.56 -2.08
C ILE A 80 9.39 3.75 -1.10
N PHE A 81 10.64 3.48 -1.45
CA PHE A 81 11.56 2.75 -0.58
C PHE A 81 11.82 3.47 0.75
N LEU A 82 12.07 4.79 0.71
CA LEU A 82 12.25 5.61 1.91
C LEU A 82 10.99 5.62 2.79
N PHE A 83 9.82 5.68 2.17
CA PHE A 83 8.55 5.60 2.89
C PHE A 83 8.36 4.23 3.56
N GLY A 84 8.63 3.14 2.85
CA GLY A 84 8.59 1.79 3.40
C GLY A 84 9.55 1.59 4.58
N CYS A 85 10.79 2.10 4.49
CA CYS A 85 11.75 2.11 5.59
C CYS A 85 11.24 2.92 6.79
N SER A 86 10.62 4.08 6.54
CA SER A 86 10.03 4.92 7.59
C SER A 86 8.91 4.19 8.32
N LEU A 87 7.99 3.55 7.60
CA LEU A 87 6.91 2.73 8.20
C LEU A 87 7.45 1.57 9.02
N MET A 88 8.46 0.86 8.51
CA MET A 88 9.10 -0.24 9.22
C MET A 88 9.75 0.24 10.52
N LEU A 89 10.54 1.31 10.47
CA LEU A 89 11.21 1.87 11.65
C LEU A 89 10.21 2.40 12.67
N CYS A 90 9.14 3.05 12.22
CA CYS A 90 8.05 3.49 13.09
C CYS A 90 7.40 2.30 13.83
N SER A 91 7.11 1.21 13.12
CA SER A 91 6.53 0.00 13.71
C SER A 91 7.47 -0.64 14.72
N LEU A 92 8.76 -0.77 14.39
CA LEU A 92 9.75 -1.43 15.26
C LEU A 92 10.11 -0.58 16.49
N LEU A 93 10.24 0.74 16.33
CA LEU A 93 10.75 1.62 17.39
C LEU A 93 9.65 2.22 18.28
N GLN A 94 8.42 2.35 17.76
CA GLN A 94 7.32 2.99 18.49
C GLN A 94 6.17 2.02 18.78
N GLN A 95 5.63 1.35 17.77
CA GLN A 95 4.41 0.55 17.92
C GLN A 95 4.64 -0.77 18.69
N LEU A 96 5.67 -1.54 18.32
CA LEU A 96 5.99 -2.80 19.02
C LEU A 96 6.37 -2.60 20.48
N PRO A 97 7.18 -1.61 20.89
CA PRO A 97 7.42 -1.33 22.30
C PRO A 97 6.15 -0.88 23.04
N ALA A 98 5.34 -0.02 22.41
CA ALA A 98 4.04 0.40 22.99
C ALA A 98 3.11 -0.78 23.22
N LEU A 99 3.03 -1.73 22.28
CA LEU A 99 2.26 -2.97 22.44
C LEU A 99 2.81 -3.84 23.57
N LYS A 100 4.14 -4.00 23.69
CA LYS A 100 4.77 -4.75 24.78
C LYS A 100 4.44 -4.16 26.14
N ILE A 101 4.47 -2.83 26.28
CA ILE A 101 4.10 -2.14 27.51
C ILE A 101 2.60 -2.33 27.81
N ALA A 102 1.75 -2.23 26.79
CA ALA A 102 0.31 -2.39 26.94
C ALA A 102 -0.12 -3.79 27.39
N ARG A 103 0.65 -4.82 27.01
CA ARG A 103 0.39 -6.22 27.44
C ARG A 103 0.93 -6.54 28.83
N ARG A 104 1.74 -5.65 29.44
CA ARG A 104 2.22 -5.84 30.80
C ARG A 104 1.22 -5.29 31.80
N CYS A 105 0.67 -6.16 32.64
CA CYS A 105 -0.14 -5.76 33.78
C CYS A 105 0.74 -5.02 34.78
N GLN A 106 0.48 -3.72 35.01
CA GLN A 106 1.23 -2.93 35.98
C GLN A 106 0.42 -2.85 37.26
N PHE A 107 0.86 -3.57 38.28
CA PHE A 107 0.25 -3.50 39.59
C PHE A 107 0.99 -2.47 40.47
N PHE A 108 0.30 -1.37 40.79
CA PHE A 108 0.83 -0.37 41.72
C PHE A 108 0.55 -0.86 43.15
N ARG A 109 1.59 -1.09 43.94
CA ARG A 109 1.47 -1.63 45.29
C ARG A 109 1.35 -0.58 46.41
N THR A 110 1.72 0.68 46.10
CA THR A 110 1.73 1.77 47.08
C THR A 110 0.74 2.86 46.69
N THR A 111 0.05 3.41 47.68
CA THR A 111 -0.93 4.48 47.48
C THR A 111 -0.30 5.72 46.79
N SER A 112 0.95 6.04 47.12
CA SER A 112 1.68 7.12 46.50
C SER A 112 1.89 6.96 44.99
N SER A 113 1.91 5.72 44.48
CA SER A 113 2.00 5.45 43.06
C SER A 113 0.73 5.81 42.31
N PHE A 114 -0.44 5.67 42.95
CA PHE A 114 -1.71 6.08 42.33
C PHE A 114 -1.83 7.61 42.23
N TYR A 115 -1.32 8.37 43.19
CA TYR A 115 -1.33 9.84 43.13
C TYR A 115 -0.45 10.42 42.03
N ARG A 116 0.51 9.66 41.52
CA ARG A 116 1.36 10.09 40.38
C ARG A 116 0.68 9.90 39.03
N LEU A 117 -0.47 9.21 38.99
CA LEU A 117 -1.23 9.08 37.75
C LEU A 117 -1.92 10.39 37.41
N LYS A 118 -2.04 10.69 36.12
CA LYS A 118 -2.72 11.92 35.64
C LYS A 118 -4.16 12.04 36.11
N ILE A 119 -4.82 10.90 36.30
CA ILE A 119 -6.20 10.81 36.79
C ILE A 119 -6.19 9.77 37.90
N SER A 120 -6.52 10.20 39.11
CA SER A 120 -6.71 9.34 40.25
C SER A 120 -7.85 9.87 41.12
N THR A 121 -8.61 8.99 41.74
CA THR A 121 -9.70 9.35 42.63
C THR A 121 -9.75 8.39 43.82
N ILE A 122 -10.28 8.88 44.92
CA ILE A 122 -10.50 8.10 46.14
C ILE A 122 -12.00 7.90 46.30
N LEU A 123 -12.42 6.63 46.43
CA LEU A 123 -13.79 6.26 46.68
C LEU A 123 -13.89 5.70 48.11
N ASN A 124 -14.68 6.35 48.97
CA ASN A 124 -14.95 5.89 50.32
C ASN A 124 -16.18 4.96 50.32
N ASN A 125 -16.16 3.92 51.14
CA ASN A 125 -17.26 2.99 51.36
C ASN A 125 -17.67 2.13 50.14
N PHE A 126 -16.73 1.79 49.26
CA PHE A 126 -16.96 0.87 48.15
C PHE A 126 -16.24 -0.47 48.34
N SER A 127 -16.94 -1.58 48.07
CA SER A 127 -16.29 -2.89 48.00
C SER A 127 -15.61 -3.08 46.61
N LEU A 128 -14.38 -3.58 46.61
CA LEU A 128 -13.62 -3.86 45.41
C LEU A 128 -14.40 -4.81 44.46
N ASN A 129 -15.04 -5.83 45.01
CA ASN A 129 -15.80 -6.81 44.21
C ASN A 129 -16.97 -6.17 43.46
N LYS A 130 -17.67 -5.19 44.04
CA LYS A 130 -18.77 -4.48 43.39
C LYS A 130 -18.30 -3.60 42.25
N ILE A 131 -17.08 -3.00 42.37
CA ILE A 131 -16.46 -2.23 41.29
C ILE A 131 -16.03 -3.16 40.17
N LEU A 132 -15.41 -4.30 40.51
CA LEU A 132 -14.91 -5.26 39.51
C LEU A 132 -16.03 -5.90 38.70
N SER A 133 -17.19 -6.24 39.34
CA SER A 133 -18.34 -6.76 38.62
C SER A 133 -18.87 -5.76 37.58
N ARG A 134 -19.00 -4.49 37.96
CA ARG A 134 -19.42 -3.42 37.04
C ARG A 134 -18.43 -3.21 35.85
N ILE A 135 -17.13 -3.29 36.13
CA ILE A 135 -16.09 -3.17 35.10
C ILE A 135 -16.13 -4.37 34.14
N THR A 136 -16.39 -5.58 34.69
CA THR A 136 -16.52 -6.80 33.87
C THR A 136 -17.76 -6.76 32.99
N GLU A 137 -18.90 -6.27 33.51
CA GLU A 137 -20.13 -6.04 32.72
C GLU A 137 -19.86 -5.10 31.50
N GLN A 138 -18.96 -4.16 31.65
CA GLN A 138 -18.52 -3.26 30.55
C GLN A 138 -17.46 -3.88 29.63
N GLN A 139 -17.23 -5.18 29.68
CA GLN A 139 -16.28 -5.92 28.83
C GLN A 139 -14.81 -5.52 29.02
N TYR A 140 -14.39 -5.12 30.22
CA TYR A 140 -12.99 -4.97 30.56
C TYR A 140 -12.38 -6.32 30.93
N SER A 141 -11.16 -6.58 30.52
CA SER A 141 -10.37 -7.70 31.04
C SER A 141 -9.82 -7.32 32.40
N VAL A 142 -10.11 -8.14 33.41
CA VAL A 142 -9.75 -7.87 34.81
C VAL A 142 -8.70 -8.88 35.27
N PHE A 143 -7.59 -8.39 35.79
CA PHE A 143 -6.55 -9.17 36.46
C PHE A 143 -6.45 -8.72 37.90
N GLN A 144 -6.75 -9.59 38.81
CA GLN A 144 -6.72 -9.30 40.24
C GLN A 144 -5.56 -10.03 40.92
N GLN A 145 -4.84 -9.29 41.74
CA GLN A 145 -3.80 -9.84 42.62
C GLN A 145 -4.01 -9.33 44.05
N LYS A 146 -4.54 -10.17 44.94
CA LYS A 146 -4.95 -9.78 46.28
C LYS A 146 -5.94 -8.61 46.26
N ASN A 147 -5.59 -7.46 46.82
CA ASN A 147 -6.43 -6.27 46.93
C ASN A 147 -6.19 -5.26 45.79
N ILE A 148 -5.44 -5.63 44.74
CA ILE A 148 -5.13 -4.77 43.64
C ILE A 148 -5.67 -5.41 42.37
N ALA A 149 -6.33 -4.62 41.54
CA ALA A 149 -6.83 -5.05 40.24
C ALA A 149 -6.26 -4.17 39.12
N TYR A 150 -5.91 -4.80 38.01
CA TYR A 150 -5.55 -4.15 36.76
C TYR A 150 -6.61 -4.47 35.71
N CYS A 151 -7.25 -3.44 35.21
CA CYS A 151 -8.33 -3.59 34.24
C CYS A 151 -7.91 -2.90 32.92
N TYR A 152 -8.12 -3.56 31.81
CA TYR A 152 -7.86 -2.96 30.50
C TYR A 152 -8.94 -3.35 29.49
N LYS A 153 -9.11 -2.48 28.48
CA LYS A 153 -10.01 -2.68 27.34
C LYS A 153 -9.35 -2.16 26.06
N GLY A 154 -9.70 -2.77 24.93
CA GLY A 154 -9.29 -2.24 23.62
C GLY A 154 -7.86 -2.57 23.20
N LEU A 155 -7.30 -3.70 23.62
CA LEU A 155 -5.97 -4.17 23.19
C LEU A 155 -5.90 -4.30 21.65
N VAL A 156 -6.99 -4.69 21.01
CA VAL A 156 -7.11 -4.81 19.55
C VAL A 156 -6.81 -3.48 18.85
N GLY A 157 -7.29 -2.36 19.40
CA GLY A 157 -6.99 -1.03 18.85
C GLY A 157 -5.50 -0.65 18.87
N ARG A 158 -4.69 -1.31 19.70
CA ARG A 158 -3.24 -1.12 19.74
C ARG A 158 -2.47 -2.02 18.76
N ILE A 159 -3.10 -3.09 18.29
CA ILE A 159 -2.55 -4.00 17.28
C ILE A 159 -2.87 -3.46 15.88
N ALA A 160 -4.02 -2.82 15.70
CA ALA A 160 -4.48 -2.31 14.40
C ALA A 160 -3.44 -1.47 13.65
N PRO A 161 -2.74 -0.49 14.25
CA PRO A 161 -1.73 0.27 13.53
C PRO A 161 -0.57 -0.59 13.00
N ILE A 162 -0.19 -1.65 13.71
CA ILE A 162 0.87 -2.57 13.28
C ILE A 162 0.43 -3.35 12.04
N ILE A 163 -0.81 -3.82 12.02
CA ILE A 163 -1.39 -4.54 10.87
C ILE A 163 -1.48 -3.62 9.66
N VAL A 164 -1.94 -2.37 9.86
CA VAL A 164 -2.03 -1.38 8.79
C VAL A 164 -0.65 -1.08 8.20
N HIS A 165 0.37 -0.83 9.02
CA HIS A 165 1.73 -0.60 8.52
C HIS A 165 2.29 -1.82 7.78
N LEU A 166 2.06 -3.03 8.29
CA LEU A 166 2.51 -4.26 7.63
C LEU A 166 1.84 -4.42 6.25
N SER A 167 0.54 -4.20 6.15
CA SER A 167 -0.18 -4.27 4.87
C SER A 167 0.29 -3.20 3.89
N MET A 168 0.55 -1.97 4.34
CA MET A 168 1.13 -0.92 3.50
C MET A 168 2.51 -1.32 2.98
N ILE A 169 3.39 -1.86 3.83
CA ILE A 169 4.72 -2.35 3.42
C ILE A 169 4.59 -3.45 2.37
N LEU A 170 3.66 -4.39 2.53
CA LEU A 170 3.43 -5.45 1.54
C LEU A 170 2.95 -4.91 0.20
N ILE A 171 2.05 -3.91 0.20
CA ILE A 171 1.58 -3.23 -1.02
C ILE A 171 2.75 -2.53 -1.71
N LEU A 172 3.57 -1.77 -0.96
CA LEU A 172 4.73 -1.07 -1.51
C LEU A 172 5.77 -2.05 -2.09
N LEU A 173 6.03 -3.17 -1.43
CA LEU A 173 6.90 -4.22 -1.96
C LEU A 173 6.33 -4.81 -3.26
N GLY A 174 5.03 -5.09 -3.30
CA GLY A 174 4.36 -5.56 -4.52
C GLY A 174 4.49 -4.56 -5.68
N THR A 175 4.34 -3.27 -5.40
CA THR A 175 4.53 -2.20 -6.40
C THR A 175 5.96 -2.16 -6.94
N VAL A 176 6.96 -2.24 -6.06
CA VAL A 176 8.38 -2.25 -6.47
C VAL A 176 8.70 -3.50 -7.30
N ILE A 177 8.26 -4.67 -6.85
CA ILE A 177 8.47 -5.94 -7.59
C ILE A 177 7.79 -5.85 -8.96
N GLY A 178 6.54 -5.39 -9.03
CA GLY A 178 5.81 -5.21 -10.29
C GLY A 178 6.47 -4.22 -11.24
N SER A 179 7.07 -3.14 -10.71
CA SER A 179 7.82 -2.17 -11.52
C SER A 179 9.15 -2.73 -12.04
N LEU A 180 9.85 -3.55 -11.26
CA LEU A 180 11.14 -4.11 -11.65
C LEU A 180 11.04 -5.31 -12.58
N PHE A 181 10.09 -6.22 -12.33
CA PHE A 181 9.96 -7.50 -13.01
C PHE A 181 8.75 -7.59 -13.95
N GLY A 182 7.82 -6.64 -13.86
CA GLY A 182 6.62 -6.63 -14.68
C GLY A 182 6.88 -6.12 -16.10
N PHE A 183 6.04 -6.52 -17.04
CA PHE A 183 5.95 -5.96 -18.38
C PHE A 183 4.48 -5.73 -18.76
N LYS A 184 4.25 -4.87 -19.74
CA LYS A 184 2.94 -4.67 -20.36
C LYS A 184 3.10 -4.89 -21.87
N ALA A 185 2.25 -5.73 -22.43
CA ALA A 185 2.13 -5.93 -23.87
C ALA A 185 0.67 -5.71 -24.28
N GLN A 186 0.45 -5.22 -25.48
CA GLN A 186 -0.88 -5.00 -26.04
C GLN A 186 -0.90 -5.47 -27.48
N GLU A 187 -1.81 -6.41 -27.77
CA GLU A 187 -1.99 -6.95 -29.10
C GLU A 187 -3.44 -6.73 -29.55
N ILE A 188 -3.63 -6.37 -30.80
CA ILE A 188 -4.93 -6.29 -31.44
C ILE A 188 -5.09 -7.54 -32.29
N ILE A 189 -5.95 -8.47 -31.85
CA ILE A 189 -6.05 -9.79 -32.41
C ILE A 189 -7.45 -10.02 -32.95
N PRO A 190 -7.63 -10.34 -34.25
CA PRO A 190 -8.90 -10.78 -34.78
C PRO A 190 -9.36 -12.10 -34.18
N LYS A 191 -10.67 -12.34 -34.18
CA LYS A 191 -11.26 -13.61 -33.77
C LYS A 191 -10.68 -14.78 -34.59
N THR A 192 -10.41 -15.89 -33.95
CA THR A 192 -9.84 -17.13 -34.48
C THR A 192 -8.35 -17.10 -34.87
N GLU A 193 -7.66 -15.98 -34.64
CA GLU A 193 -6.22 -15.88 -34.91
C GLU A 193 -5.37 -16.24 -33.69
N ASN A 194 -4.15 -16.70 -33.99
CA ASN A 194 -3.12 -16.94 -33.00
C ASN A 194 -2.36 -15.65 -32.72
N PHE A 195 -1.96 -15.46 -31.46
CA PHE A 195 -1.12 -14.33 -31.08
C PHE A 195 0.15 -14.80 -30.35
N HIS A 196 1.17 -13.98 -30.47
CA HIS A 196 2.39 -14.06 -29.69
C HIS A 196 2.63 -12.71 -29.04
N THR A 197 3.25 -12.69 -27.88
CA THR A 197 3.60 -11.45 -27.20
C THR A 197 4.70 -10.73 -27.98
N GLN A 198 4.35 -9.76 -28.82
CA GLN A 198 5.27 -9.02 -29.71
C GLN A 198 5.29 -7.52 -29.41
N ASN A 199 4.12 -6.91 -29.27
CA ASN A 199 3.99 -5.48 -29.04
C ASN A 199 4.12 -5.13 -27.56
N ILE A 200 5.36 -5.01 -27.10
CA ILE A 200 5.67 -4.70 -25.72
C ILE A 200 5.66 -3.20 -25.54
N LEU A 201 4.71 -2.68 -24.78
CA LEU A 201 4.61 -1.27 -24.47
C LEU A 201 5.66 -0.85 -23.43
N THR A 202 5.83 -1.64 -22.40
CA THR A 202 6.77 -1.32 -21.33
C THR A 202 7.33 -2.56 -20.66
N THR A 203 8.60 -2.47 -20.25
CA THR A 203 9.29 -3.51 -19.50
C THR A 203 9.93 -2.95 -18.25
N GLY A 204 9.94 -3.70 -17.16
CA GLY A 204 10.80 -3.43 -16.03
C GLY A 204 12.26 -3.80 -16.34
N PRO A 205 13.24 -3.20 -15.66
CA PRO A 205 14.66 -3.42 -15.93
C PRO A 205 15.13 -4.87 -15.71
N ALA A 206 14.39 -5.67 -14.96
CA ALA A 206 14.66 -7.09 -14.67
C ALA A 206 13.55 -8.01 -15.17
N SER A 207 12.69 -7.54 -16.08
CA SER A 207 11.58 -8.35 -16.58
C SER A 207 12.08 -9.39 -17.59
N ILE A 208 11.55 -10.59 -17.44
CA ILE A 208 11.71 -11.68 -18.41
C ILE A 208 10.37 -11.85 -19.11
N ILE A 209 10.36 -11.70 -20.43
CA ILE A 209 9.15 -11.86 -21.24
C ILE A 209 9.02 -13.34 -21.58
N PRO A 210 8.00 -14.03 -21.07
CA PRO A 210 7.78 -15.43 -21.41
C PRO A 210 7.36 -15.55 -22.90
N PRO A 211 7.82 -16.55 -23.63
CA PRO A 211 7.37 -16.84 -25.00
C PRO A 211 5.96 -17.42 -24.96
N THR A 212 4.98 -16.59 -24.60
CA THR A 212 3.58 -17.00 -24.51
C THR A 212 2.91 -16.82 -25.85
N SER A 213 2.23 -17.84 -26.32
CA SER A 213 1.34 -17.82 -27.47
C SER A 213 -0.08 -18.18 -27.07
N GLY A 214 -1.04 -17.74 -27.85
CA GLY A 214 -2.42 -18.07 -27.56
C GLY A 214 -3.29 -17.89 -28.80
N ARG A 215 -4.55 -18.28 -28.65
CA ARG A 215 -5.57 -18.18 -29.69
C ARG A 215 -6.86 -17.62 -29.09
N ILE A 216 -7.49 -16.70 -29.78
CA ILE A 216 -8.84 -16.26 -29.47
C ILE A 216 -9.80 -17.21 -30.17
N ASN A 217 -10.50 -18.06 -29.41
CA ASN A 217 -11.47 -19.00 -29.94
C ASN A 217 -12.78 -18.29 -30.28
N ASP A 218 -13.30 -17.51 -29.33
CA ASP A 218 -14.53 -16.77 -29.52
C ASP A 218 -14.53 -15.44 -28.76
N PHE A 219 -15.35 -14.51 -29.22
CA PHE A 219 -15.60 -13.22 -28.59
C PHE A 219 -17.06 -12.85 -28.79
N TRP A 220 -17.78 -12.52 -27.70
CA TRP A 220 -19.17 -12.07 -27.78
C TRP A 220 -19.48 -10.98 -26.77
N ILE A 221 -20.52 -10.24 -27.09
CA ILE A 221 -20.99 -9.11 -26.27
C ILE A 221 -22.41 -9.45 -25.79
N THR A 222 -22.63 -9.28 -24.50
CA THR A 222 -23.98 -9.38 -23.94
C THR A 222 -24.60 -8.02 -23.75
N TYR A 223 -25.92 -7.94 -23.93
CA TYR A 223 -26.69 -6.70 -23.83
C TYR A 223 -27.70 -6.79 -22.70
N THR A 224 -27.98 -5.65 -22.07
CA THR A 224 -29.05 -5.52 -21.10
C THR A 224 -30.42 -5.50 -21.82
N LYS A 225 -31.52 -5.64 -21.06
CA LYS A 225 -32.88 -5.51 -21.61
C LYS A 225 -33.14 -4.15 -22.32
N SER A 226 -32.39 -3.11 -21.93
CA SER A 226 -32.41 -1.77 -22.56
C SER A 226 -31.52 -1.66 -23.80
N LYS A 227 -30.96 -2.76 -24.32
CA LYS A 227 -30.03 -2.81 -25.47
C LYS A 227 -28.72 -2.06 -25.26
N THR A 228 -28.36 -1.72 -24.03
CA THR A 228 -27.02 -1.23 -23.70
C THR A 228 -26.08 -2.40 -23.50
N ILE A 229 -24.79 -2.22 -23.83
CA ILE A 229 -23.76 -3.25 -23.63
C ILE A 229 -23.67 -3.55 -22.14
N SER A 230 -23.79 -4.83 -21.77
CA SER A 230 -23.68 -5.29 -20.39
C SER A 230 -22.26 -5.74 -20.10
N GLN A 231 -21.72 -6.64 -20.91
CA GLN A 231 -20.39 -7.21 -20.66
C GLN A 231 -19.80 -7.79 -21.95
N PHE A 232 -18.46 -7.79 -22.01
CA PHE A 232 -17.67 -8.44 -23.06
C PHE A 232 -17.14 -9.77 -22.52
N TYR A 233 -17.12 -10.79 -23.38
CA TYR A 233 -16.58 -12.11 -23.06
C TYR A 233 -15.62 -12.55 -24.15
N SER A 234 -14.51 -13.16 -23.73
CA SER A 234 -13.53 -13.77 -24.62
C SER A 234 -13.22 -15.18 -24.18
N ASP A 235 -13.19 -16.10 -25.14
CA ASP A 235 -12.71 -17.46 -24.96
C ASP A 235 -11.29 -17.56 -25.51
N LEU A 236 -10.32 -17.81 -24.62
CA LEU A 236 -8.89 -17.78 -24.91
C LEU A 236 -8.26 -19.14 -24.63
N SER A 237 -7.47 -19.62 -25.57
CA SER A 237 -6.55 -20.75 -25.38
C SER A 237 -5.13 -20.20 -25.26
N ILE A 238 -4.46 -20.41 -24.14
CA ILE A 238 -3.07 -20.04 -23.92
C ILE A 238 -2.21 -21.29 -24.05
N LEU A 239 -1.14 -21.16 -24.83
CA LEU A 239 -0.12 -22.19 -24.99
C LEU A 239 1.13 -21.74 -24.21
N ASP A 240 1.65 -22.58 -23.36
CA ASP A 240 2.95 -22.35 -22.74
C ASP A 240 4.11 -22.65 -23.72
N ALA A 241 5.35 -22.41 -23.30
CA ALA A 241 6.53 -22.69 -24.14
C ALA A 241 6.68 -24.17 -24.53
N GLU A 242 5.98 -25.06 -23.81
CA GLU A 242 6.01 -26.51 -23.99
C GLU A 242 4.83 -27.00 -24.84
N GLY A 243 3.94 -26.11 -25.28
CA GLY A 243 2.77 -26.44 -26.10
C GLY A 243 1.57 -27.00 -25.33
N ASN A 244 1.59 -26.92 -23.99
CA ASN A 244 0.44 -27.33 -23.18
C ASN A 244 -0.65 -26.26 -23.23
N LEU A 245 -1.87 -26.68 -23.34
CA LEU A 245 -3.05 -25.87 -23.55
C LEU A 245 -3.70 -25.53 -22.21
N SER A 246 -3.79 -24.24 -21.87
CA SER A 246 -4.57 -23.75 -20.75
C SER A 246 -5.76 -22.94 -21.29
N LEU A 247 -6.98 -23.36 -20.95
CA LEU A 247 -8.21 -22.63 -21.30
C LEU A 247 -8.52 -21.58 -20.24
N ILE A 248 -8.68 -20.33 -20.67
CA ILE A 248 -9.10 -19.23 -19.79
C ILE A 248 -10.34 -18.59 -20.41
N HIS A 249 -11.42 -18.56 -19.64
CA HIS A 249 -12.62 -17.79 -19.96
C HIS A 249 -12.59 -16.45 -19.19
N ILE A 250 -12.62 -15.34 -19.88
CA ILE A 250 -12.65 -13.99 -19.32
C ILE A 250 -13.90 -13.26 -19.78
#